data_61119a583ef559f540046576974ec082
#
_entry.id   61119a583ef559f540046576974ec082
#
_cell.length_a   1.000
_cell.length_b   1.000
_cell.length_c   1.000
_cell.angle_alpha   90.00
_cell.angle_beta   90.00
_cell.angle_gamma   90.00
#
_symmetry.space_group_name_H-M   'P 1'
#
loop_
_entity.id
_entity.type
_entity.pdbx_description
1 polymer ?
#
loop_
_entity_poly.entity_id
_entity_poly.type
_entity_poly.pdbx_seq_one_letter_code
_entity_poly.pdbx_strand_id
1 'polypeptide(L)'
;MARFNDLVTSRLLSGCLDCLSRHGIDTGDTSGQLDVAWVPGSFEIPLVAQRLAASGRYQVVVTLGAVIRGDTPHFDVVVAEVSKGVATVARDTGVPVIFGVLTTDTLQQALERAGIKSNLGWSYGLQALEMGSLMATLPR
;
A
#
# COMPACT_ATOMS: atom_id res chain seq x y z
N MET A 1 -0.52 -1.16 6.52
CA MET A 1 0.93 -1.03 6.30
C MET A 1 1.69 -2.03 7.16
N ALA A 2 2.67 -2.73 6.59
CA ALA A 2 3.48 -3.71 7.32
C ALA A 2 4.54 -3.03 8.20
N ARG A 3 4.71 -3.52 9.44
CA ARG A 3 5.78 -3.07 10.34
C ARG A 3 7.13 -3.70 9.99
N PHE A 4 7.12 -4.95 9.54
CA PHE A 4 8.36 -5.62 9.16
C PHE A 4 9.05 -4.83 8.04
N ASN A 5 10.36 -4.63 8.16
CA ASN A 5 11.15 -3.72 7.31
C ASN A 5 10.71 -2.25 7.45
N ASP A 6 10.48 -1.79 8.67
CA ASP A 6 9.96 -0.45 8.95
C ASP A 6 10.87 0.69 8.46
N LEU A 7 12.18 0.47 8.35
CA LEU A 7 13.09 1.42 7.74
C LEU A 7 12.66 1.79 6.31
N VAL A 8 12.14 0.82 5.57
CA VAL A 8 11.64 1.01 4.20
C VAL A 8 10.18 1.48 4.21
N THR A 9 9.32 0.78 4.96
CA THR A 9 7.88 1.03 4.94
C THR A 9 7.50 2.40 5.50
N SER A 10 8.22 2.88 6.53
CA SER A 10 8.00 4.23 7.06
C SER A 10 8.31 5.32 6.04
N ARG A 11 9.33 5.12 5.21
CA ARG A 11 9.67 6.05 4.13
C ARG A 11 8.63 6.04 3.02
N LEU A 12 8.11 4.87 2.67
CA LEU A 12 7.01 4.74 1.70
C LEU A 12 5.76 5.46 2.23
N LEU A 13 5.44 5.29 3.50
CA LEU A 13 4.30 5.98 4.11
C LEU A 13 4.50 7.50 4.05
N SER A 14 5.66 7.99 4.41
CA SER A 14 5.98 9.42 4.35
C SER A 14 5.76 9.99 2.94
N GLY A 15 6.25 9.30 1.92
CA GLY A 15 6.06 9.73 0.52
C GLY A 15 4.60 9.69 0.09
N CYS A 16 3.87 8.66 0.49
CA CYS A 16 2.44 8.54 0.20
C CYS A 16 1.63 9.66 0.86
N LEU A 17 1.86 9.92 2.15
CA LEU A 17 1.18 10.99 2.89
C LEU A 17 1.50 12.37 2.32
N ASP A 18 2.75 12.63 1.95
CA ASP A 18 3.14 13.90 1.33
C ASP A 18 2.42 14.10 0.00
N CYS A 19 2.35 13.07 -0.83
CA CYS A 19 1.59 13.12 -2.08
C CYS A 19 0.12 13.45 -1.85
N LEU A 20 -0.54 12.72 -0.97
CA LEU A 20 -1.95 12.90 -0.67
C LEU A 20 -2.23 14.30 -0.10
N SER A 21 -1.40 14.76 0.83
CA SER A 21 -1.51 16.10 1.43
C SER A 21 -1.38 17.21 0.39
N ARG A 22 -0.42 17.11 -0.51
CA ARG A 22 -0.23 18.11 -1.58
C ARG A 22 -1.36 18.12 -2.61
N HIS A 23 -2.16 17.08 -2.67
CA HIS A 23 -3.32 16.97 -3.55
C HIS A 23 -4.66 17.20 -2.81
N GLY A 24 -4.61 17.76 -1.61
CA GLY A 24 -5.79 18.23 -0.90
C GLY A 24 -6.45 17.23 0.05
N ILE A 25 -5.83 16.08 0.29
CA ILE A 25 -6.31 15.15 1.31
C ILE A 25 -5.76 15.58 2.67
N ASP A 26 -6.63 15.77 3.63
CA ASP A 26 -6.21 16.04 5.01
C ASP A 26 -5.74 14.74 5.65
N THR A 27 -4.44 14.65 5.89
CA THR A 27 -3.79 13.47 6.48
C THR A 27 -3.65 13.53 7.99
N GLY A 28 -4.23 14.53 8.63
CA GLY A 28 -4.23 14.66 10.09
C GLY A 28 -5.05 13.56 10.78
N ASP A 29 -4.63 13.17 11.98
CA ASP A 29 -5.23 12.04 12.72
C ASP A 29 -6.73 12.21 13.02
N THR A 30 -7.22 13.44 13.04
CA THR A 30 -8.62 13.74 13.35
C THR A 30 -9.45 14.09 12.12
N SER A 31 -8.87 14.06 10.93
CA SER A 31 -9.56 14.49 9.69
C SER A 31 -10.71 13.58 9.26
N GLY A 32 -10.60 12.29 9.55
CA GLY A 32 -11.50 11.27 9.04
C GLY A 32 -11.37 10.98 7.54
N GLN A 33 -10.44 11.65 6.85
CA GLN A 33 -10.20 11.44 5.42
C GLN A 33 -9.21 10.33 5.14
N LEU A 34 -8.36 9.99 6.11
CA LEU A 34 -7.34 8.97 5.98
C LEU A 34 -7.12 8.25 7.30
N ASP A 35 -7.06 6.93 7.24
CA ASP A 35 -6.69 6.07 8.36
C ASP A 35 -5.46 5.25 8.01
N VAL A 36 -4.57 5.02 8.97
CA VAL A 36 -3.41 4.15 8.82
C VAL A 36 -3.54 2.94 9.74
N ALA A 37 -3.64 1.76 9.16
CA ALA A 37 -3.67 0.50 9.90
C ALA A 37 -2.31 -0.20 9.77
N TRP A 38 -1.74 -0.60 10.89
CA TRP A 38 -0.47 -1.31 10.96
C TRP A 38 -0.70 -2.81 11.13
N VAL A 39 0.02 -3.61 10.36
CA VAL A 39 0.03 -5.08 10.45
C VAL A 39 1.45 -5.57 10.71
N PRO A 40 1.63 -6.79 11.28
CA PRO A 40 2.97 -7.29 11.60
C PRO A 40 3.90 -7.41 10.39
N GLY A 41 3.41 -7.96 9.30
CA GLY A 41 4.18 -8.17 8.08
C GLY A 41 3.32 -8.07 6.83
N SER A 42 3.94 -8.21 5.67
CA SER A 42 3.24 -8.10 4.39
C SER A 42 2.22 -9.22 4.18
N PHE A 43 2.45 -10.40 4.75
CA PHE A 43 1.55 -11.54 4.61
C PHE A 43 0.16 -11.27 5.22
N GLU A 44 0.07 -10.43 6.22
CA GLU A 44 -1.19 -10.06 6.89
C GLU A 44 -1.94 -8.93 6.18
N ILE A 45 -1.33 -8.28 5.20
CA ILE A 45 -1.94 -7.15 4.48
C ILE A 45 -3.27 -7.52 3.81
N PRO A 46 -3.40 -8.64 3.06
CA PRO A 46 -4.64 -8.93 2.35
C PRO A 46 -5.86 -9.06 3.26
N LEU A 47 -5.71 -9.66 4.43
CA LEU A 47 -6.83 -9.83 5.37
C LEU A 47 -7.36 -8.47 5.86
N VAL A 48 -6.46 -7.58 6.24
CA VAL A 48 -6.85 -6.25 6.74
C VAL A 48 -7.37 -5.37 5.59
N ALA A 49 -6.74 -5.44 4.42
CA ALA A 49 -7.22 -4.75 3.22
C ALA A 49 -8.66 -5.19 2.86
N GLN A 50 -8.96 -6.49 2.93
CA GLN A 50 -10.31 -7.02 2.71
C GLN A 50 -11.31 -6.39 3.69
N ARG A 51 -10.97 -6.33 4.96
CA ARG A 51 -11.85 -5.78 6.00
C ARG A 51 -12.11 -4.28 5.77
N LEU A 52 -11.07 -3.52 5.44
CA LEU A 52 -11.19 -2.09 5.16
C LEU A 52 -12.00 -1.83 3.88
N ALA A 53 -11.68 -2.50 2.79
CA ALA A 53 -12.37 -2.32 1.51
C ALA A 53 -13.85 -2.71 1.59
N ALA A 54 -14.19 -3.79 2.30
CA ALA A 54 -15.57 -4.25 2.45
C ALA A 54 -16.39 -3.40 3.42
N SER A 55 -15.78 -2.49 4.18
CA SER A 55 -16.48 -1.68 5.20
C SER A 55 -17.43 -0.63 4.62
N GLY A 56 -17.27 -0.27 3.34
CA GLY A 56 -18.01 0.85 2.73
C GLY A 56 -17.54 2.24 3.15
N ARG A 57 -16.48 2.33 3.97
CA ARG A 57 -15.96 3.60 4.50
C ARG A 57 -14.89 4.24 3.63
N TYR A 58 -14.23 3.47 2.78
CA TYR A 58 -13.06 3.90 2.02
C TYR A 58 -13.29 3.75 0.53
N GLN A 59 -12.89 4.76 -0.24
CA GLN A 59 -12.93 4.74 -1.70
C GLN A 59 -11.73 4.04 -2.31
N VAL A 60 -10.62 4.01 -1.58
CA VAL A 60 -9.36 3.36 -2.01
C VAL A 60 -8.64 2.82 -0.77
N VAL A 61 -7.98 1.71 -0.93
CA VAL A 61 -7.04 1.16 0.07
C VAL A 61 -5.65 1.15 -0.54
N VAL A 62 -4.67 1.72 0.17
CA VAL A 62 -3.26 1.65 -0.23
C VAL A 62 -2.54 0.65 0.67
N THR A 63 -1.90 -0.34 0.07
CA THR A 63 -1.05 -1.27 0.82
C THR A 63 0.40 -0.83 0.76
N LEU A 64 1.10 -0.86 1.88
CA LEU A 64 2.52 -0.53 1.94
C LEU A 64 3.26 -1.63 2.70
N GLY A 65 4.30 -2.14 2.08
CA GLY A 65 5.14 -3.19 2.65
C GLY A 65 6.45 -3.30 1.90
N ALA A 66 7.33 -4.14 2.39
CA ALA A 66 8.59 -4.46 1.72
C ALA A 66 8.95 -5.91 2.00
N VAL A 67 9.10 -6.68 0.96
CA VAL A 67 9.57 -8.07 1.01
C VAL A 67 10.91 -8.12 0.33
N ILE A 68 11.95 -8.45 1.09
CA ILE A 68 13.33 -8.49 0.60
C ILE A 68 13.77 -9.96 0.57
N ARG A 69 14.34 -10.37 -0.55
CA ARG A 69 14.78 -11.76 -0.73
C ARG A 69 15.81 -12.13 0.33
N GLY A 70 15.59 -13.27 0.96
CA GLY A 70 16.53 -13.90 1.90
C GLY A 70 17.12 -15.18 1.32
N ASP A 71 17.74 -15.96 2.20
CA ASP A 71 18.44 -17.22 1.82
C ASP A 71 17.49 -18.41 1.62
N THR A 72 16.21 -18.23 1.93
CA THR A 72 15.19 -19.28 1.86
C THR A 72 14.10 -18.94 0.85
N PRO A 73 13.28 -19.93 0.41
CA PRO A 73 12.16 -19.68 -0.50
C PRO A 73 10.99 -18.91 0.11
N HIS A 74 11.09 -18.46 1.35
CA HIS A 74 10.05 -17.69 2.05
C HIS A 74 9.62 -16.45 1.28
N PHE A 75 10.56 -15.76 0.62
CA PHE A 75 10.28 -14.60 -0.21
C PHE A 75 9.23 -14.91 -1.29
N ASP A 76 9.41 -15.99 -2.03
CA ASP A 76 8.51 -16.34 -3.14
C ASP A 76 7.10 -16.67 -2.65
N VAL A 77 6.99 -17.33 -1.50
CA VAL A 77 5.70 -17.64 -0.85
C VAL A 77 4.98 -16.36 -0.45
N VAL A 78 5.66 -15.45 0.24
CA VAL A 78 5.05 -14.21 0.70
C VAL A 78 4.63 -13.34 -0.48
N VAL A 79 5.49 -13.17 -1.47
CA VAL A 79 5.19 -12.34 -2.66
C VAL A 79 3.99 -12.89 -3.42
N ALA A 80 3.95 -14.21 -3.67
CA ALA A 80 2.84 -14.83 -4.39
C ALA A 80 1.51 -14.62 -3.67
N GLU A 81 1.46 -14.88 -2.37
CA GLU A 81 0.21 -14.77 -1.60
C GLU A 81 -0.23 -13.31 -1.40
N VAL A 82 0.69 -12.39 -1.17
CA VAL A 82 0.36 -10.97 -0.98
C VAL A 82 -0.16 -10.36 -2.28
N SER A 83 0.52 -10.58 -3.39
CA SER A 83 0.11 -10.03 -4.69
C SER A 83 -1.24 -10.57 -5.13
N LYS A 84 -1.45 -11.87 -5.02
CA LYS A 84 -2.72 -12.54 -5.33
C LYS A 84 -3.84 -12.07 -4.40
N GLY A 85 -3.54 -11.99 -3.11
CA GLY A 85 -4.50 -11.55 -2.09
C GLY A 85 -4.96 -10.13 -2.32
N VAL A 86 -4.06 -9.20 -2.56
CA VAL A 86 -4.39 -7.78 -2.84
C VAL A 86 -5.25 -7.67 -4.11
N ALA A 87 -4.89 -8.37 -5.18
CA ALA A 87 -5.68 -8.36 -6.42
C ALA A 87 -7.09 -8.94 -6.22
N THR A 88 -7.21 -9.99 -5.41
CA THR A 88 -8.49 -10.60 -5.07
C THR A 88 -9.39 -9.64 -4.30
N VAL A 89 -8.85 -8.96 -3.30
CA VAL A 89 -9.60 -7.97 -2.51
C VAL A 89 -10.21 -6.89 -3.42
N ALA A 90 -9.42 -6.35 -4.33
CA ALA A 90 -9.91 -5.30 -5.24
C ALA A 90 -11.07 -5.79 -6.11
N ARG A 91 -10.95 -7.00 -6.67
CA ARG A 91 -12.01 -7.57 -7.51
C ARG A 91 -13.28 -7.92 -6.73
N ASP A 92 -13.11 -8.50 -5.55
CA ASP A 92 -14.24 -8.98 -4.75
C ASP A 92 -15.04 -7.84 -4.11
N THR A 93 -14.37 -6.73 -3.78
CA THR A 93 -15.01 -5.59 -3.13
C THR A 93 -15.40 -4.47 -4.08
N GLY A 94 -14.81 -4.42 -5.27
CA GLY A 94 -14.98 -3.31 -6.20
C GLY A 94 -14.27 -2.02 -5.75
N VAL A 95 -13.48 -2.08 -4.69
CA VAL A 95 -12.70 -0.95 -4.17
C VAL A 95 -11.26 -1.07 -4.65
N PRO A 96 -10.69 -0.03 -5.28
CA PRO A 96 -9.29 -0.07 -5.68
C PRO A 96 -8.36 -0.35 -4.50
N VAL A 97 -7.47 -1.31 -4.67
CA VAL A 97 -6.42 -1.61 -3.69
C VAL A 97 -5.08 -1.43 -4.38
N ILE A 98 -4.34 -0.41 -3.97
CA ILE A 98 -3.04 -0.08 -4.57
C ILE A 98 -1.99 -1.03 -4.01
N PHE A 99 -1.27 -1.71 -4.89
CA PHE A 99 -0.20 -2.64 -4.52
C PHE A 99 1.10 -1.89 -4.29
N GLY A 100 1.30 -1.43 -3.06
CA GLY A 100 2.50 -0.72 -2.62
C GLY A 100 3.45 -1.60 -1.79
N VAL A 101 3.55 -2.87 -2.12
CA VAL A 101 4.48 -3.79 -1.48
C VAL A 101 5.71 -3.95 -2.37
N LEU A 102 6.84 -3.39 -1.93
CA LEU A 102 8.11 -3.56 -2.62
C LEU A 102 8.57 -5.02 -2.54
N THR A 103 9.06 -5.53 -3.65
CA THR A 103 9.64 -6.87 -3.74
C THR A 103 11.01 -6.74 -4.38
N THR A 104 12.07 -6.84 -3.57
CA THR A 104 13.43 -6.60 -4.03
C THR A 104 14.36 -7.73 -3.61
N ASP A 105 15.46 -7.87 -4.32
CA ASP A 105 16.49 -8.85 -3.99
C ASP A 105 17.37 -8.41 -2.83
N THR A 106 17.58 -7.09 -2.67
CA THR A 106 18.43 -6.53 -1.62
C THR A 106 17.74 -5.40 -0.86
N LEU A 107 18.21 -5.14 0.36
CA LEU A 107 17.78 -3.99 1.15
C LEU A 107 18.11 -2.68 0.44
N GLN A 108 19.28 -2.58 -0.21
CA GLN A 108 19.66 -1.39 -0.94
C GLN A 108 18.67 -1.05 -2.05
N GLN A 109 18.22 -2.04 -2.81
CA GLN A 109 17.20 -1.84 -3.84
C GLN A 109 15.91 -1.28 -3.25
N ALA A 110 15.50 -1.79 -2.08
CA ALA A 110 14.32 -1.30 -1.40
C ALA A 110 14.49 0.17 -0.93
N LEU A 111 15.64 0.51 -0.35
CA LEU A 111 15.94 1.87 0.09
C LEU A 111 16.01 2.86 -1.09
N GLU A 112 16.57 2.44 -2.21
CA GLU A 112 16.61 3.27 -3.43
C GLU A 112 15.20 3.64 -3.91
N ARG A 113 14.24 2.73 -3.76
CA ARG A 113 12.84 2.92 -4.15
C ARG A 113 11.99 3.60 -3.07
N ALA A 114 12.52 3.70 -1.87
CA ALA A 114 11.84 4.32 -0.72
C ALA A 114 12.43 5.70 -0.36
N GLY A 115 13.15 6.35 -1.28
CA GLY A 115 13.56 7.73 -1.12
C GLY A 115 15.00 8.08 -1.47
N ILE A 116 15.94 7.12 -1.58
CA ILE A 116 17.33 7.45 -1.93
C ILE A 116 17.44 7.94 -3.39
N LYS A 117 16.80 7.27 -4.32
CA LYS A 117 16.73 7.68 -5.73
C LYS A 117 15.35 8.22 -6.10
N SER A 118 14.31 7.54 -5.66
CA SER A 118 12.92 7.92 -5.85
C SER A 118 12.10 7.37 -4.70
N ASN A 119 10.91 7.92 -4.48
CA ASN A 119 10.00 7.39 -3.46
C ASN A 119 8.75 6.83 -4.13
N LEU A 120 8.64 5.51 -4.23
CA LEU A 120 7.47 4.85 -4.81
C LEU A 120 6.21 5.05 -3.96
N GLY A 121 6.35 5.36 -2.66
CA GLY A 121 5.20 5.74 -1.83
C GLY A 121 4.45 6.95 -2.39
N TRP A 122 5.17 7.94 -2.91
CA TRP A 122 4.57 9.06 -3.65
C TRP A 122 3.75 8.56 -4.84
N SER A 123 4.31 7.68 -5.65
CA SER A 123 3.63 7.10 -6.82
C SER A 123 2.38 6.31 -6.42
N TYR A 124 2.41 5.59 -5.31
CA TYR A 124 1.23 4.87 -4.80
C TYR A 124 0.13 5.85 -4.36
N GLY A 125 0.50 6.99 -3.79
CA GLY A 125 -0.44 8.07 -3.50
C GLY A 125 -1.12 8.60 -4.75
N LEU A 126 -0.35 8.86 -5.82
CA LEU A 126 -0.90 9.28 -7.12
C LEU A 126 -1.84 8.23 -7.70
N GLN A 127 -1.46 6.97 -7.68
CA GLN A 127 -2.31 5.87 -8.15
C GLN A 127 -3.63 5.79 -7.37
N ALA A 128 -3.58 6.02 -6.06
CA ALA A 128 -4.77 6.05 -5.23
C ALA A 128 -5.73 7.16 -5.65
N LEU A 129 -5.23 8.37 -5.87
CA LEU A 129 -6.03 9.50 -6.34
C LEU A 129 -6.61 9.24 -7.72
N GLU A 130 -5.81 8.73 -8.64
CA GLU A 130 -6.26 8.40 -10.00
C GLU A 130 -7.35 7.34 -9.98
N MET A 131 -7.13 6.22 -9.28
CA MET A 131 -8.09 5.13 -9.23
C MET A 131 -9.37 5.52 -8.48
N GLY A 132 -9.26 6.28 -7.40
CA GLY A 132 -10.43 6.77 -6.69
C GLY A 132 -11.29 7.70 -7.55
N SER A 133 -10.65 8.61 -8.27
CA SER A 133 -11.32 9.50 -9.21
C SER A 133 -11.97 8.74 -10.37
N LEU A 134 -11.24 7.80 -10.97
CA LEU A 134 -11.75 7.00 -12.08
C LEU A 134 -12.99 6.19 -11.65
N MET A 135 -12.91 5.49 -10.53
CA MET A 135 -14.03 4.66 -10.05
C MET A 135 -15.29 5.48 -9.76
N ALA A 136 -15.13 6.75 -9.35
CA ALA A 136 -16.25 7.64 -9.12
C ALA A 136 -16.99 8.03 -10.42
N THR A 137 -16.35 7.93 -11.57
CA THR A 137 -16.91 8.30 -12.89
C THR A 137 -17.42 7.11 -13.69
N LEU A 138 -16.99 5.90 -13.36
CA LEU A 138 -17.42 4.69 -14.06
C LEU A 138 -18.85 4.28 -13.67
N PRO A 139 -19.61 3.63 -14.57
CA PRO A 139 -20.91 3.07 -14.25
C PRO A 139 -20.79 2.01 -13.14
N ARG A 140 -21.78 1.98 -12.29
CA ARG A 140 -21.90 0.95 -11.26
C ARG A 140 -22.50 -0.33 -11.81
#